data_aaf95f4693809ebc63b516e0df0c6f80
#
_entry.id   aaf95f4693809ebc63b516e0df0c6f80
#
_cell.length_a   1.000
_cell.length_b   1.000
_cell.length_c   1.000
_cell.angle_alpha   90.00
_cell.angle_beta   90.00
_cell.angle_gamma   90.00
#
_symmetry.space_group_name_H-M   'P 1'
#
loop_
_entity.id
_entity.type
_entity.pdbx_description
1 polymer ?
#
loop_
_entity_poly.entity_id
_entity_poly.type
_entity_poly.pdbx_seq_one_letter_code
_entity_poly.pdbx_strand_id
1 'polypeptide(L)'
;MKIIILGAGQVGGTLAEHLANEQNDITVVDTDGEKLRALQDRLDIGTVTGGASHPNVLFKAGAEDADMLIAVTNSDEINMMACQVAHSLFGTPTKISRVRSPNYLAYQERLFTREHIPVDVIIGPEQLVTKSIQQLIANPGALQVMDFAEGRVQL
;
A
#
# COMPACT_ATOMS: atom_id res chain seq x y z
N MET A 1 -0.28 10.68 10.07
CA MET A 1 -1.06 9.73 9.29
C MET A 1 -0.71 8.30 9.70
N LYS A 2 -1.69 7.45 9.85
CA LYS A 2 -1.46 6.04 10.19
C LYS A 2 -1.47 5.19 8.92
N ILE A 3 -0.34 4.56 8.62
CA ILE A 3 -0.08 3.88 7.35
C ILE A 3 0.33 2.43 7.62
N ILE A 4 -0.30 1.50 6.92
CA ILE A 4 0.09 0.09 6.91
C ILE A 4 0.76 -0.22 5.58
N ILE A 5 1.98 -0.76 5.63
CA ILE A 5 2.72 -1.20 4.45
C ILE A 5 2.78 -2.72 4.46
N LEU A 6 2.30 -3.35 3.39
CA LEU A 6 2.32 -4.79 3.22
C LEU A 6 3.46 -5.18 2.29
N GLY A 7 4.41 -5.90 2.83
CA GLY A 7 5.65 -6.30 2.17
C GLY A 7 6.86 -5.54 2.69
N ALA A 8 7.85 -6.27 3.19
CA ALA A 8 9.11 -5.72 3.71
C ALA A 8 10.28 -5.97 2.74
N GLY A 9 9.98 -6.15 1.47
CA GLY A 9 10.98 -6.25 0.41
C GLY A 9 11.61 -4.90 0.10
N GLN A 10 12.29 -4.80 -1.03
CA GLN A 10 12.99 -3.58 -1.41
C GLN A 10 12.05 -2.36 -1.48
N VAL A 11 10.90 -2.51 -2.11
CA VAL A 11 9.94 -1.41 -2.26
C VAL A 11 9.33 -1.03 -0.91
N GLY A 12 8.80 -2.00 -0.17
CA GLY A 12 8.17 -1.75 1.14
C GLY A 12 9.15 -1.21 2.17
N GLY A 13 10.36 -1.74 2.21
CA GLY A 13 11.42 -1.26 3.10
C GLY A 13 11.84 0.17 2.80
N THR A 14 12.01 0.51 1.52
CA THR A 14 12.33 1.87 1.09
C THR A 14 11.21 2.85 1.43
N LEU A 15 9.95 2.45 1.21
CA LEU A 15 8.80 3.26 1.60
C LEU A 15 8.75 3.50 3.10
N ALA A 16 8.93 2.46 3.90
CA ALA A 16 8.94 2.58 5.36
C ALA A 16 10.01 3.57 5.82
N GLU A 17 11.20 3.49 5.24
CA GLU A 17 12.31 4.38 5.56
C GLU A 17 11.98 5.85 5.26
N HIS A 18 11.43 6.12 4.07
CA HIS A 18 11.06 7.49 3.71
C HIS A 18 9.87 8.02 4.53
N LEU A 19 8.84 7.21 4.72
CA LEU A 19 7.62 7.67 5.39
C LEU A 19 7.76 7.78 6.91
N ALA A 20 8.60 6.94 7.53
CA ALA A 20 8.87 7.02 8.96
C ALA A 20 9.53 8.36 9.34
N ASN A 21 10.33 8.93 8.44
CA ASN A 21 11.00 10.22 8.66
C ASN A 21 10.05 11.43 8.57
N GLU A 22 8.81 11.24 8.10
CA GLU A 22 7.83 12.30 7.86
C GLU A 22 6.76 12.39 8.96
N GLN A 23 7.04 11.89 10.16
CA GLN A 23 6.11 11.89 11.30
C GLN A 23 4.83 11.09 11.06
N ASN A 24 4.94 9.98 10.36
CA ASN A 24 3.85 9.04 10.17
C ASN A 24 3.95 7.87 11.16
N ASP A 25 2.82 7.33 11.56
CA ASP A 25 2.73 6.09 12.32
C ASP A 25 2.69 4.93 11.33
N ILE A 26 3.81 4.22 11.20
CA ILE A 26 4.02 3.19 10.20
C ILE A 26 3.99 1.81 10.85
N THR A 27 3.22 0.89 10.27
CA THR A 27 3.28 -0.53 10.58
C THR A 27 3.58 -1.30 9.30
N VAL A 28 4.57 -2.18 9.34
CA VAL A 28 4.97 -3.03 8.21
C VAL A 28 4.58 -4.47 8.49
N VAL A 29 3.98 -5.12 7.52
CA VAL A 29 3.56 -6.53 7.58
C VAL A 29 4.35 -7.34 6.57
N ASP A 30 4.90 -8.46 7.00
CA ASP A 30 5.56 -9.43 6.12
C ASP A 30 5.50 -10.83 6.75
N THR A 31 5.61 -11.85 5.93
CA THR A 31 5.74 -13.23 6.44
C THR A 31 7.14 -13.53 6.98
N ASP A 32 8.13 -12.74 6.58
CA ASP A 32 9.53 -12.90 6.99
C ASP A 32 9.85 -11.99 8.19
N GLY A 33 9.87 -12.58 9.38
CA GLY A 33 10.15 -11.84 10.62
C GLY A 33 11.57 -11.27 10.69
N GLU A 34 12.53 -11.82 9.96
CA GLU A 34 13.91 -11.30 9.93
C GLU A 34 13.98 -9.97 9.17
N LYS A 35 13.26 -9.87 8.05
CA LYS A 35 13.15 -8.61 7.31
C LYS A 35 12.51 -7.51 8.17
N LEU A 36 11.46 -7.86 8.90
CA LEU A 36 10.79 -6.92 9.81
C LEU A 36 11.71 -6.46 10.94
N ARG A 37 12.45 -7.38 11.52
CA ARG A 37 13.40 -7.06 12.59
C ARG A 37 14.49 -6.12 12.09
N ALA A 38 15.03 -6.37 10.90
CA ALA A 38 16.04 -5.50 10.29
C ALA A 38 15.52 -4.07 10.07
N LEU A 39 14.25 -3.90 9.73
CA LEU A 39 13.63 -2.58 9.63
C LEU A 39 13.44 -1.93 11.00
N GLN A 40 12.95 -2.67 11.98
CA GLN A 40 12.75 -2.17 13.36
C GLN A 40 14.05 -1.71 14.02
N ASP A 41 15.17 -2.36 13.71
CA ASP A 41 16.48 -1.98 14.27
C ASP A 41 16.93 -0.59 13.79
N ARG A 42 16.39 -0.11 12.68
CA ARG A 42 16.78 1.17 12.07
C ARG A 42 15.69 2.24 12.10
N LEU A 43 14.44 1.84 12.23
CA LEU A 43 13.28 2.73 12.07
C LEU A 43 12.36 2.60 13.28
N ASP A 44 11.74 3.70 13.66
CA ASP A 44 10.67 3.71 14.67
C ASP A 44 9.34 3.34 13.99
N ILE A 45 9.11 2.06 13.85
CA ILE A 45 7.93 1.49 13.20
C ILE A 45 7.36 0.31 13.98
N GLY A 46 6.06 0.05 13.83
CA GLY A 46 5.45 -1.21 14.25
C GLY A 46 5.67 -2.28 13.19
N THR A 47 5.67 -3.55 13.60
CA THR A 47 5.72 -4.68 12.68
C THR A 47 4.75 -5.78 13.09
N VAL A 48 4.22 -6.48 12.11
CA VAL A 48 3.38 -7.67 12.30
C VAL A 48 3.84 -8.76 11.34
N THR A 49 4.16 -9.93 11.89
CA THR A 49 4.51 -11.08 11.07
C THR A 49 3.26 -11.86 10.71
N GLY A 50 3.02 -12.06 9.42
CA GLY A 50 1.87 -12.83 8.95
C GLY A 50 1.55 -12.59 7.48
N GLY A 51 0.51 -13.27 7.00
CA GLY A 51 0.02 -13.13 5.63
C GLY A 51 -0.68 -11.78 5.43
N ALA A 52 -0.22 -11.02 4.46
CA ALA A 52 -0.64 -9.63 4.26
C ALA A 52 -2.13 -9.45 3.93
N SER A 53 -2.79 -10.47 3.38
CA SER A 53 -4.22 -10.41 3.04
C SER A 53 -5.14 -11.00 4.13
N HIS A 54 -4.58 -11.50 5.22
CA HIS A 54 -5.38 -12.13 6.27
C HIS A 54 -6.01 -11.11 7.20
N PRO A 55 -7.34 -11.19 7.44
CA PRO A 55 -8.05 -10.21 8.27
C PRO A 55 -7.49 -10.05 9.68
N ASN A 56 -7.11 -11.16 10.33
CA ASN A 56 -6.53 -11.11 11.67
C ASN A 56 -5.16 -10.43 11.70
N VAL A 57 -4.38 -10.57 10.65
CA VAL A 57 -3.07 -9.90 10.52
C VAL A 57 -3.26 -8.40 10.31
N LEU A 58 -4.18 -8.02 9.42
CA LEU A 58 -4.52 -6.62 9.19
C LEU A 58 -5.10 -5.95 10.44
N PHE A 59 -5.93 -6.66 11.19
CA PHE A 59 -6.43 -6.18 12.48
C PHE A 59 -5.29 -5.88 13.45
N LYS A 60 -4.35 -6.81 13.61
CA LYS A 60 -3.16 -6.62 14.47
C LYS A 60 -2.28 -5.46 14.01
N ALA A 61 -2.24 -5.21 12.71
CA ALA A 61 -1.49 -4.10 12.14
C ALA A 61 -2.17 -2.73 12.36
N GLY A 62 -3.39 -2.73 12.91
CA GLY A 62 -4.13 -1.50 13.19
C GLY A 62 -5.02 -1.03 12.05
N ALA A 63 -5.54 -1.95 11.24
CA ALA A 63 -6.37 -1.61 10.09
C ALA A 63 -7.67 -0.88 10.46
N GLU A 64 -8.18 -1.04 11.69
CA GLU A 64 -9.42 -0.40 12.12
C GLU A 64 -9.38 1.14 12.07
N ASP A 65 -8.21 1.71 12.29
CA ASP A 65 -8.04 3.17 12.31
C ASP A 65 -6.92 3.65 11.38
N ALA A 66 -6.47 2.80 10.46
CA ALA A 66 -5.48 3.18 9.46
C ALA A 66 -6.08 4.14 8.43
N ASP A 67 -5.32 5.17 8.08
CA ASP A 67 -5.68 6.14 7.05
C ASP A 67 -5.37 5.61 5.65
N MET A 68 -4.34 4.78 5.54
CA MET A 68 -3.84 4.30 4.26
C MET A 68 -3.27 2.89 4.37
N LEU A 69 -3.54 2.06 3.37
CA LEU A 69 -2.94 0.75 3.19
C LEU A 69 -2.15 0.76 1.87
N ILE A 70 -0.89 0.34 1.94
CA ILE A 70 -0.01 0.27 0.77
C ILE A 70 0.44 -1.18 0.60
N ALA A 71 -0.14 -1.86 -0.39
CA ALA A 71 0.13 -3.27 -0.65
C ALA A 71 1.18 -3.40 -1.75
N VAL A 72 2.40 -3.73 -1.36
CA VAL A 72 3.58 -3.83 -2.24
C VAL A 72 4.33 -5.13 -2.05
N THR A 73 3.61 -6.23 -1.79
CA THR A 73 4.19 -7.56 -1.79
C THR A 73 4.58 -7.98 -3.20
N ASN A 74 5.24 -9.12 -3.34
CA ASN A 74 5.61 -9.66 -4.65
C ASN A 74 4.47 -10.39 -5.38
N SER A 75 3.26 -10.38 -4.83
CA SER A 75 2.08 -11.04 -5.42
C SER A 75 0.97 -10.03 -5.67
N ASP A 76 0.60 -9.85 -6.93
CA ASP A 76 -0.52 -8.99 -7.31
C ASP A 76 -1.82 -9.43 -6.64
N GLU A 77 -2.05 -10.74 -6.55
CA GLU A 77 -3.27 -11.32 -5.96
C GLU A 77 -3.36 -11.02 -4.47
N ILE A 78 -2.25 -11.16 -3.74
CA ILE A 78 -2.21 -10.81 -2.31
C ILE A 78 -2.45 -9.31 -2.13
N ASN A 79 -1.83 -8.48 -2.96
CA ASN A 79 -2.01 -7.02 -2.91
C ASN A 79 -3.46 -6.62 -3.12
N MET A 80 -4.10 -7.20 -4.14
CA MET A 80 -5.51 -6.93 -4.45
C MET A 80 -6.44 -7.44 -3.34
N MET A 81 -6.20 -8.65 -2.84
CA MET A 81 -7.02 -9.22 -1.77
C MET A 81 -6.89 -8.42 -0.48
N ALA A 82 -5.70 -7.96 -0.15
CA ALA A 82 -5.48 -7.13 1.03
C ALA A 82 -6.28 -5.81 0.94
N CYS A 83 -6.31 -5.19 -0.22
CA CYS A 83 -7.14 -4.01 -0.45
C CYS A 83 -8.63 -4.30 -0.31
N GLN A 84 -9.08 -5.46 -0.80
CA GLN A 84 -10.47 -5.91 -0.65
C GLN A 84 -10.84 -6.10 0.83
N VAL A 85 -9.99 -6.78 1.59
CA VAL A 85 -10.22 -7.01 3.02
C VAL A 85 -10.23 -5.69 3.79
N ALA A 86 -9.27 -4.82 3.52
CA ALA A 86 -9.20 -3.51 4.15
C ALA A 86 -10.47 -2.67 3.90
N HIS A 87 -10.98 -2.73 2.68
CA HIS A 87 -12.23 -2.04 2.33
C HIS A 87 -13.44 -2.65 3.02
N SER A 88 -13.60 -3.97 2.90
CA SER A 88 -14.83 -4.66 3.33
C SER A 88 -14.98 -4.77 4.85
N LEU A 89 -13.87 -4.96 5.56
CA LEU A 89 -13.90 -5.17 7.02
C LEU A 89 -13.53 -3.94 7.82
N PHE A 90 -12.65 -3.09 7.31
CA PHE A 90 -12.08 -1.99 8.09
C PHE A 90 -12.41 -0.60 7.54
N GLY A 91 -12.99 -0.52 6.35
CA GLY A 91 -13.34 0.77 5.76
C GLY A 91 -12.15 1.69 5.53
N THR A 92 -10.96 1.15 5.31
CA THR A 92 -9.74 1.93 5.11
C THR A 92 -9.92 2.94 3.98
N PRO A 93 -9.74 4.25 4.22
CA PRO A 93 -10.07 5.28 3.24
C PRO A 93 -9.26 5.19 1.95
N THR A 94 -7.96 4.91 2.06
CA THR A 94 -7.06 4.88 0.90
C THR A 94 -6.33 3.57 0.81
N LYS A 95 -6.46 2.91 -0.34
CA LYS A 95 -5.81 1.64 -0.62
C LYS A 95 -5.01 1.76 -1.90
N ILE A 96 -3.71 1.55 -1.78
CA ILE A 96 -2.75 1.60 -2.87
C ILE A 96 -2.23 0.18 -3.10
N SER A 97 -2.24 -0.28 -4.33
CA SER A 97 -1.78 -1.62 -4.68
C SER A 97 -0.77 -1.60 -5.82
N ARG A 98 0.31 -2.33 -5.63
CA ARG A 98 1.21 -2.65 -6.73
C ARG A 98 0.59 -3.79 -7.54
N VAL A 99 0.40 -3.55 -8.84
CA VAL A 99 -0.08 -4.54 -9.80
C VAL A 99 0.86 -4.50 -11.00
N ARG A 100 1.52 -5.61 -11.27
CA ARG A 100 2.53 -5.70 -12.34
C ARG A 100 2.07 -6.49 -13.54
N SER A 101 1.12 -7.40 -13.36
CA SER A 101 0.68 -8.28 -14.44
C SER A 101 -0.07 -7.51 -15.52
N PRO A 102 0.39 -7.56 -16.78
CA PRO A 102 -0.33 -6.95 -17.90
C PRO A 102 -1.76 -7.49 -18.07
N ASN A 103 -2.00 -8.72 -17.62
CA ASN A 103 -3.33 -9.33 -17.69
C ASN A 103 -4.34 -8.60 -16.81
N TYR A 104 -3.95 -8.15 -15.63
CA TYR A 104 -4.82 -7.34 -14.76
C TYR A 104 -4.88 -5.89 -15.25
N LEU A 105 -3.74 -5.33 -15.63
CA LEU A 105 -3.67 -3.93 -16.06
C LEU A 105 -4.49 -3.66 -17.33
N ALA A 106 -4.65 -4.66 -18.20
CA ALA A 106 -5.48 -4.55 -19.39
C ALA A 106 -6.96 -4.28 -19.06
N TYR A 107 -7.41 -4.68 -17.87
CA TYR A 107 -8.81 -4.52 -17.42
C TYR A 107 -8.93 -3.60 -16.20
N GLN A 108 -7.94 -2.77 -15.93
CA GLN A 108 -7.87 -1.98 -14.71
C GLN A 108 -9.11 -1.09 -14.48
N GLU A 109 -9.66 -0.50 -15.53
CA GLU A 109 -10.84 0.39 -15.42
C GLU A 109 -12.10 -0.35 -14.99
N ARG A 110 -12.17 -1.64 -15.28
CA ARG A 110 -13.31 -2.49 -14.92
C ARG A 110 -13.12 -3.25 -13.62
N LEU A 111 -11.86 -3.65 -13.33
CA LEU A 111 -11.52 -4.41 -12.13
C LEU A 111 -11.40 -3.53 -10.89
N PHE A 112 -10.69 -2.41 -11.01
CA PHE A 112 -10.32 -1.60 -9.85
C PHE A 112 -11.29 -0.46 -9.64
N THR A 113 -12.47 -0.82 -9.18
CA THR A 113 -13.54 0.10 -8.80
C THR A 113 -13.98 -0.22 -7.37
N ARG A 114 -14.65 0.72 -6.70
CA ARG A 114 -15.19 0.49 -5.36
C ARG A 114 -16.14 -0.69 -5.28
N GLU A 115 -16.85 -0.96 -6.36
CA GLU A 115 -17.85 -2.04 -6.43
C GLU A 115 -17.23 -3.41 -6.70
N HIS A 116 -16.01 -3.45 -7.24
CA HIS A 116 -15.33 -4.69 -7.58
C HIS A 116 -14.11 -4.90 -6.68
N ILE A 117 -12.91 -4.61 -7.17
CA ILE A 117 -11.69 -4.67 -6.36
C ILE A 117 -11.32 -3.24 -5.97
N PRO A 118 -11.51 -2.84 -4.70
CA PRO A 118 -11.45 -1.43 -4.30
C PRO A 118 -10.01 -0.95 -4.09
N VAL A 119 -9.27 -0.83 -5.16
CA VAL A 119 -7.95 -0.23 -5.20
C VAL A 119 -8.11 1.22 -5.66
N ASP A 120 -7.69 2.17 -4.83
CA ASP A 120 -7.83 3.59 -5.15
C ASP A 120 -6.71 4.07 -6.08
N VAL A 121 -5.50 3.53 -5.89
CA VAL A 121 -4.34 3.87 -6.72
C VAL A 121 -3.58 2.61 -7.08
N ILE A 122 -3.26 2.44 -8.35
CA ILE A 122 -2.43 1.36 -8.84
C ILE A 122 -1.02 1.89 -9.07
N ILE A 123 -0.05 1.16 -8.57
CA ILE A 123 1.35 1.43 -8.83
C ILE A 123 1.86 0.37 -9.80
N GLY A 124 2.35 0.83 -10.95
CA GLY A 124 2.91 -0.02 -11.98
C GLY A 124 4.42 -0.21 -11.82
N PRO A 125 5.23 0.15 -12.81
CA PRO A 125 6.67 -0.09 -12.83
C PRO A 125 7.39 0.48 -11.61
N GLU A 126 8.34 -0.27 -11.11
CA GLU A 126 9.00 -0.11 -9.81
C GLU A 126 9.74 1.22 -9.61
N GLN A 127 10.19 1.85 -10.69
CA GLN A 127 11.07 3.03 -10.61
C GLN A 127 10.41 4.28 -10.04
N LEU A 128 9.09 4.35 -10.01
CA LEU A 128 8.36 5.56 -9.64
C LEU A 128 7.50 5.41 -8.37
N VAL A 129 7.49 4.24 -7.75
CA VAL A 129 6.58 3.92 -6.63
C VAL A 129 6.75 4.90 -5.47
N THR A 130 7.96 5.07 -4.98
CA THR A 130 8.23 5.93 -3.82
C THR A 130 7.83 7.37 -4.09
N LYS A 131 8.19 7.90 -5.27
CA LYS A 131 7.86 9.27 -5.66
C LYS A 131 6.36 9.48 -5.77
N SER A 132 5.65 8.53 -6.40
CA SER A 132 4.20 8.61 -6.54
C SER A 132 3.49 8.61 -5.20
N ILE A 133 3.92 7.75 -4.27
CA ILE A 133 3.33 7.68 -2.94
C ILE A 133 3.65 8.94 -2.13
N GLN A 134 4.86 9.45 -2.19
CA GLN A 134 5.22 10.70 -1.53
C GLN A 134 4.37 11.87 -2.01
N GLN A 135 4.10 11.95 -3.31
CA GLN A 135 3.22 12.96 -3.88
C GLN A 135 1.79 12.84 -3.38
N LEU A 136 1.26 11.61 -3.28
CA LEU A 136 -0.07 11.35 -2.74
C LEU A 136 -0.20 11.76 -1.27
N ILE A 137 0.82 11.51 -0.47
CA ILE A 137 0.84 11.85 0.95
C ILE A 137 0.99 13.36 1.16
N ALA A 138 1.81 14.01 0.35
CA ALA A 138 2.02 15.46 0.41
C ALA A 138 0.75 16.25 0.04
N ASN A 139 -0.15 15.64 -0.72
CA ASN A 139 -1.40 16.25 -1.17
C ASN A 139 -2.61 15.35 -0.84
N PRO A 140 -3.00 15.24 0.45
CA PRO A 140 -4.06 14.30 0.85
C PRO A 140 -5.42 14.57 0.19
N GLY A 141 -5.70 15.81 -0.22
CA GLY A 141 -6.91 16.17 -0.97
C GLY A 141 -6.85 15.79 -2.44
N ALA A 142 -5.69 15.37 -2.93
CA ALA A 142 -5.42 15.10 -4.33
C ALA A 142 -5.31 13.59 -4.63
N LEU A 143 -6.05 12.75 -3.90
CA LEU A 143 -6.20 11.33 -4.23
C LEU A 143 -6.77 11.10 -5.63
N GLN A 144 -7.21 12.18 -6.26
CA GLN A 144 -7.68 12.20 -7.64
C GLN A 144 -6.64 12.72 -8.62
N VAL A 145 -5.44 13.07 -8.17
CA VAL A 145 -4.33 13.35 -9.08
C VAL A 145 -3.76 12.03 -9.54
N MET A 146 -4.57 11.33 -10.28
CA MET A 146 -4.08 10.23 -11.10
C MET A 146 -3.39 10.85 -12.30
N ASP A 147 -2.18 10.42 -12.56
CA ASP A 147 -1.55 10.69 -13.84
C ASP A 147 -2.37 10.01 -14.94
N PHE A 148 -3.33 10.73 -15.48
CA PHE A 148 -3.99 10.31 -16.69
C PHE A 148 -3.05 10.52 -17.87
N ALA A 149 -2.99 9.53 -18.74
CA ALA A 149 -2.19 9.59 -19.95
C ALA A 149 -0.69 9.82 -19.73
N GLU A 150 -0.07 8.93 -18.95
CA GLU A 150 1.40 8.90 -18.77
C GLU A 150 2.00 10.22 -18.25
N GLY A 151 1.31 10.90 -17.37
CA GLY A 151 1.78 12.13 -16.76
C GLY A 151 1.54 13.39 -17.59
N ARG A 152 0.75 13.30 -18.65
CA ARG A 152 0.43 14.47 -19.48
C ARG A 152 -0.72 15.30 -18.98
N VAL A 153 -1.52 14.78 -18.05
CA VAL A 153 -2.65 15.52 -17.47
C VAL A 153 -2.64 15.28 -15.96
N GLN A 154 -2.43 16.34 -15.22
CA GLN A 154 -2.63 16.37 -13.76
C GLN A 154 -3.98 17.04 -13.48
N LEU A 155 -4.85 16.38 -12.77
CA LEU A 155 -6.09 16.95 -12.28
C LEU A 155 -5.98 17.33 -10.82
#